data_08738d9dc1198d868387a01385c1c0ca
#
_entry.id   08738d9dc1198d868387a01385c1c0ca
#
_cell.length_a   1.000
_cell.length_b   1.000
_cell.length_c   1.000
_cell.angle_alpha   90.00
_cell.angle_beta   90.00
_cell.angle_gamma   90.00
#
_symmetry.space_group_name_H-M   'P 1'
#
loop_
_entity.id
_entity.type
_entity.pdbx_description
1 polymer ?
#
loop_
_entity_poly.entity_id
_entity_poly.type
_entity_poly.pdbx_seq_one_letter_code
_entity_poly.pdbx_strand_id
1 'polypeptide(L)'
;MEKYTFPQIGQKHKFTPLFSAKRATEGRRKIPKKAIFIYSKRLGDILKRELSLKPYRHEIGTDGGISKAHTYITKDGKMLVVGLPIGAPLTGVTAEEAIACSTKEILILGTAGTMSDSLEISDVILCDRAIRDEGVSHHYLKSSKYVKPDKSLTKKLGAAMTRAGIKFVFGTTWTIDAPYMETKEEICSRKN
;
A
#
# COMPACT_ATOMS: atom_id res chain seq x y z
N MET A 1 33.01 -17.46 7.40
CA MET A 1 31.55 -17.42 7.58
C MET A 1 30.96 -16.46 6.57
N GLU A 2 30.15 -16.96 5.66
CA GLU A 2 29.41 -16.11 4.72
C GLU A 2 28.43 -15.23 5.51
N LYS A 3 28.50 -13.91 5.30
CA LYS A 3 27.67 -12.97 6.04
C LYS A 3 26.24 -13.07 5.52
N TYR A 4 25.34 -13.65 6.32
CA TYR A 4 23.92 -13.70 5.97
C TYR A 4 23.37 -12.28 5.77
N THR A 5 22.69 -12.03 4.66
CA THR A 5 22.04 -10.75 4.35
C THR A 5 20.60 -10.99 3.94
N PHE A 6 19.73 -10.02 4.17
CA PHE A 6 18.35 -10.04 3.67
C PHE A 6 18.12 -8.86 2.71
N PRO A 7 17.58 -9.09 1.50
CA PRO A 7 17.43 -10.40 0.87
C PRO A 7 18.79 -11.07 0.67
N GLN A 8 18.83 -12.41 0.54
CA GLN A 8 20.09 -13.19 0.46
C GLN A 8 21.08 -12.65 -0.57
N ILE A 9 20.60 -12.12 -1.68
CA ILE A 9 21.43 -11.39 -2.64
C ILE A 9 21.32 -9.91 -2.31
N GLY A 10 22.36 -9.37 -1.69
CA GLY A 10 22.45 -7.94 -1.39
C GLY A 10 22.28 -7.07 -2.63
N GLN A 11 21.64 -5.91 -2.49
CA GLN A 11 21.41 -4.96 -3.59
C GLN A 11 20.57 -5.52 -4.77
N LYS A 12 19.69 -6.49 -4.50
CA LYS A 12 18.81 -7.12 -5.50
C LYS A 12 18.07 -6.12 -6.38
N HIS A 13 17.69 -4.97 -5.83
CA HIS A 13 17.03 -3.88 -6.54
C HIS A 13 17.84 -3.28 -7.72
N LYS A 14 19.13 -3.60 -7.81
CA LYS A 14 20.00 -3.16 -8.93
C LYS A 14 20.00 -4.14 -10.10
N PHE A 15 19.42 -5.33 -9.94
CA PHE A 15 19.41 -6.33 -10.99
C PHE A 15 18.10 -6.29 -11.79
N THR A 16 18.18 -6.68 -13.05
CA THR A 16 17.01 -6.79 -13.92
C THR A 16 16.24 -8.09 -13.59
N PRO A 17 14.94 -8.01 -13.25
CA PRO A 17 14.14 -9.21 -13.03
C PRO A 17 14.05 -10.08 -14.30
N LEU A 18 14.12 -11.40 -14.12
CA LEU A 18 13.88 -12.37 -15.21
C LEU A 18 12.43 -12.32 -15.71
N PHE A 19 11.49 -12.04 -14.79
CA PHE A 19 10.06 -11.90 -15.06
C PHE A 19 9.57 -10.62 -14.41
N SER A 20 8.92 -9.75 -15.19
CA SER A 20 8.44 -8.44 -14.74
C SER A 20 6.93 -8.34 -14.81
N ALA A 21 6.35 -7.46 -13.99
CA ALA A 21 4.91 -7.15 -14.04
C ALA A 21 4.48 -6.70 -15.44
N LYS A 22 5.33 -5.97 -16.19
CA LYS A 22 5.06 -5.59 -17.58
C LYS A 22 4.84 -6.81 -18.47
N ARG A 23 5.68 -7.85 -18.33
CA ARG A 23 5.53 -9.10 -19.09
C ARG A 23 4.32 -9.89 -18.61
N ALA A 24 4.09 -9.94 -17.31
CA ALA A 24 2.93 -10.63 -16.72
C ALA A 24 1.58 -10.04 -17.13
N THR A 25 1.55 -8.74 -17.45
CA THR A 25 0.34 -8.00 -17.82
C THR A 25 0.26 -7.68 -19.32
N GLU A 26 1.13 -8.27 -20.12
CA GLU A 26 1.14 -8.07 -21.57
C GLU A 26 -0.23 -8.45 -22.18
N GLY A 27 -0.77 -7.59 -23.04
CA GLY A 27 -2.11 -7.76 -23.62
C GLY A 27 -3.27 -7.39 -22.69
N ARG A 28 -3.04 -7.14 -21.40
CA ARG A 28 -4.12 -6.70 -20.51
C ARG A 28 -4.55 -5.26 -20.80
N ARG A 29 -5.84 -5.00 -20.56
CA ARG A 29 -6.43 -3.67 -20.75
C ARG A 29 -5.79 -2.64 -19.78
N LYS A 30 -5.60 -1.43 -20.28
CA LYS A 30 -5.19 -0.30 -19.41
C LYS A 30 -6.26 0.03 -18.37
N ILE A 31 -5.83 0.42 -17.20
CA ILE A 31 -6.67 0.84 -16.08
C ILE A 31 -6.49 2.33 -15.77
N PRO A 32 -7.36 2.92 -14.92
CA PRO A 32 -7.24 4.33 -14.55
C PRO A 32 -5.87 4.70 -14.01
N LYS A 33 -5.45 5.94 -14.28
CA LYS A 33 -4.16 6.48 -13.79
C LYS A 33 -4.11 6.64 -12.28
N LYS A 34 -5.25 6.59 -11.59
CA LYS A 34 -5.38 6.73 -10.13
C LYS A 34 -5.99 5.47 -9.56
N ALA A 35 -5.43 4.98 -8.46
CA ALA A 35 -5.97 3.85 -7.72
C ALA A 35 -5.98 4.12 -6.21
N ILE A 36 -6.96 3.58 -5.52
CA ILE A 36 -7.00 3.49 -4.05
C ILE A 36 -6.93 2.01 -3.67
N PHE A 37 -5.98 1.65 -2.85
CA PHE A 37 -5.86 0.31 -2.26
C PHE A 37 -6.44 0.31 -0.86
N ILE A 38 -7.29 -0.66 -0.58
CA ILE A 38 -7.98 -0.81 0.71
C ILE A 38 -7.87 -2.25 1.21
N TYR A 39 -7.81 -2.44 2.52
CA TYR A 39 -7.62 -3.75 3.18
C TYR A 39 -8.78 -4.13 4.09
N SER A 40 -9.83 -3.35 4.13
CA SER A 40 -11.01 -3.57 4.98
C SER A 40 -12.27 -3.71 4.14
N LYS A 41 -12.98 -4.82 4.33
CA LYS A 41 -14.31 -5.03 3.70
C LYS A 41 -15.27 -3.89 4.07
N ARG A 42 -15.32 -3.50 5.35
CA ARG A 42 -16.18 -2.40 5.84
C ARG A 42 -15.88 -1.09 5.10
N LEU A 43 -14.60 -0.74 4.97
CA LEU A 43 -14.18 0.45 4.23
C LEU A 43 -14.57 0.33 2.75
N GLY A 44 -14.40 -0.84 2.16
CA GLY A 44 -14.81 -1.12 0.79
C GLY A 44 -16.31 -0.90 0.56
N ASP A 45 -17.15 -1.37 1.48
CA ASP A 45 -18.61 -1.22 1.38
C ASP A 45 -19.03 0.26 1.53
N ILE A 46 -18.37 1.02 2.39
CA ILE A 46 -18.55 2.48 2.51
C ILE A 46 -18.18 3.16 1.18
N LEU A 47 -16.98 2.90 0.66
CA LEU A 47 -16.53 3.53 -0.58
C LEU A 47 -17.40 3.17 -1.79
N LYS A 48 -17.90 1.93 -1.86
CA LYS A 48 -18.85 1.53 -2.91
C LYS A 48 -20.08 2.41 -2.90
N ARG A 49 -20.66 2.67 -1.74
CA ARG A 49 -21.85 3.50 -1.58
C ARG A 49 -21.54 4.96 -1.89
N GLU A 50 -20.56 5.54 -1.21
CA GLU A 50 -20.25 6.98 -1.28
C GLU A 50 -19.74 7.41 -2.66
N LEU A 51 -18.96 6.56 -3.33
CA LEU A 51 -18.41 6.84 -4.66
C LEU A 51 -19.21 6.19 -5.80
N SER A 52 -20.35 5.56 -5.50
CA SER A 52 -21.17 4.84 -6.49
C SER A 52 -20.33 3.89 -7.36
N LEU A 53 -19.45 3.12 -6.72
CA LEU A 53 -18.52 2.24 -7.41
C LEU A 53 -19.23 1.11 -8.14
N LYS A 54 -18.75 0.82 -9.35
CA LYS A 54 -19.18 -0.34 -10.15
C LYS A 54 -18.11 -1.43 -10.11
N PRO A 55 -18.49 -2.71 -10.09
CA PRO A 55 -17.55 -3.81 -10.26
C PRO A 55 -16.73 -3.62 -11.55
N TYR A 56 -15.44 -3.83 -11.46
CA TYR A 56 -14.55 -3.70 -12.60
C TYR A 56 -13.70 -4.96 -12.72
N ARG A 57 -14.03 -5.79 -13.72
CA ARG A 57 -13.30 -7.04 -13.94
C ARG A 57 -11.95 -6.74 -14.57
N HIS A 58 -10.89 -6.91 -13.79
CA HIS A 58 -9.51 -6.81 -14.23
C HIS A 58 -8.64 -7.79 -13.41
N GLU A 59 -7.61 -8.31 -14.05
CA GLU A 59 -6.77 -9.38 -13.48
C GLU A 59 -5.52 -8.82 -12.78
N ILE A 60 -5.61 -7.73 -12.05
CA ILE A 60 -4.51 -7.28 -11.19
C ILE A 60 -4.62 -7.92 -9.80
N GLY A 61 -3.47 -8.20 -9.18
CA GLY A 61 -3.42 -8.79 -7.84
C GLY A 61 -4.00 -10.19 -7.77
N THR A 62 -3.81 -10.99 -8.82
CA THR A 62 -4.21 -12.40 -8.83
C THR A 62 -3.01 -13.29 -8.59
N ASP A 63 -3.17 -14.27 -7.71
CA ASP A 63 -2.16 -15.24 -7.33
C ASP A 63 -2.50 -16.66 -7.79
N GLY A 64 -2.90 -16.81 -9.04
CA GLY A 64 -3.34 -18.10 -9.57
C GLY A 64 -4.73 -18.54 -9.11
N GLY A 65 -5.54 -17.64 -8.57
CA GLY A 65 -6.95 -17.87 -8.24
C GLY A 65 -7.25 -18.19 -6.77
N ILE A 66 -6.25 -18.27 -5.90
CA ILE A 66 -6.42 -18.55 -4.47
C ILE A 66 -6.83 -17.26 -3.73
N SER A 67 -6.17 -16.16 -4.02
CA SER A 67 -6.52 -14.84 -3.49
C SER A 67 -6.72 -13.86 -4.64
N LYS A 68 -7.72 -13.00 -4.55
CA LYS A 68 -8.04 -12.05 -5.62
C LYS A 68 -8.24 -10.66 -5.05
N ALA A 69 -7.64 -9.70 -5.72
CA ALA A 69 -8.02 -8.32 -5.53
C ALA A 69 -9.44 -8.09 -6.06
N HIS A 70 -10.27 -7.44 -5.26
CA HIS A 70 -11.59 -7.01 -5.69
C HIS A 70 -11.50 -5.62 -6.30
N THR A 71 -11.73 -5.51 -7.60
CA THR A 71 -11.59 -4.25 -8.33
C THR A 71 -12.93 -3.60 -8.62
N TYR A 72 -12.99 -2.30 -8.38
CA TYR A 72 -14.13 -1.43 -8.64
C TYR A 72 -13.65 -0.16 -9.33
N ILE A 73 -14.55 0.52 -10.04
CA ILE A 73 -14.25 1.76 -10.74
C ILE A 73 -15.29 2.82 -10.39
N THR A 74 -14.88 4.08 -10.29
CA THR A 74 -15.78 5.22 -10.13
C THR A 74 -16.67 5.39 -11.36
N LYS A 75 -17.86 6.01 -11.19
CA LYS A 75 -18.83 6.21 -12.26
C LYS A 75 -18.25 6.93 -13.48
N ASP A 76 -17.34 7.87 -13.26
CA ASP A 76 -16.64 8.63 -14.31
C ASP A 76 -15.46 7.88 -14.94
N GLY A 77 -15.15 6.67 -14.49
CA GLY A 77 -14.07 5.84 -15.01
C GLY A 77 -12.66 6.32 -14.69
N LYS A 78 -12.48 7.32 -13.82
CA LYS A 78 -11.17 7.96 -13.61
C LYS A 78 -10.34 7.37 -12.47
N MET A 79 -10.97 6.60 -11.58
CA MET A 79 -10.28 6.03 -10.42
C MET A 79 -10.66 4.57 -10.20
N LEU A 80 -9.65 3.74 -9.96
CA LEU A 80 -9.81 2.36 -9.55
C LEU A 80 -9.80 2.26 -8.02
N VAL A 81 -10.65 1.42 -7.45
CA VAL A 81 -10.58 1.01 -6.04
C VAL A 81 -10.29 -0.47 -5.99
N VAL A 82 -9.25 -0.85 -5.28
CA VAL A 82 -8.75 -2.22 -5.21
C VAL A 82 -8.81 -2.69 -3.76
N GLY A 83 -9.69 -3.64 -3.49
CA GLY A 83 -9.75 -4.34 -2.21
C GLY A 83 -8.76 -5.50 -2.19
N LEU A 84 -7.88 -5.51 -1.21
CA LEU A 84 -6.80 -6.48 -1.04
C LEU A 84 -6.91 -7.20 0.30
N PRO A 85 -6.50 -8.46 0.40
CA PRO A 85 -6.09 -9.05 1.67
C PRO A 85 -4.92 -8.28 2.28
N ILE A 86 -4.80 -8.33 3.60
CA ILE A 86 -3.67 -7.74 4.32
C ILE A 86 -2.40 -8.52 3.96
N GLY A 87 -1.32 -7.80 3.68
CA GLY A 87 0.00 -8.38 3.46
C GLY A 87 0.82 -7.64 2.40
N ALA A 88 2.10 -7.44 2.70
CA ALA A 88 3.01 -6.72 1.83
C ALA A 88 3.24 -7.44 0.47
N PRO A 89 3.34 -8.79 0.39
CA PRO A 89 3.57 -9.48 -0.87
C PRO A 89 2.49 -9.20 -1.92
N LEU A 90 1.21 -9.35 -1.56
CA LEU A 90 0.12 -9.14 -2.52
C LEU A 90 -0.05 -7.66 -2.85
N THR A 91 0.20 -6.77 -1.88
CA THR A 91 0.23 -5.32 -2.12
C THR A 91 1.29 -4.94 -3.15
N GLY A 92 2.51 -5.48 -3.01
CA GLY A 92 3.60 -5.25 -3.95
C GLY A 92 3.29 -5.74 -5.36
N VAL A 93 2.83 -6.99 -5.50
CA VAL A 93 2.44 -7.56 -6.80
C VAL A 93 1.34 -6.71 -7.45
N THR A 94 0.29 -6.38 -6.70
CA THR A 94 -0.83 -5.58 -7.24
C THR A 94 -0.39 -4.18 -7.65
N ALA A 95 0.49 -3.55 -6.89
CA ALA A 95 1.03 -2.23 -7.24
C ALA A 95 1.84 -2.26 -8.53
N GLU A 96 2.74 -3.24 -8.68
CA GLU A 96 3.52 -3.42 -9.91
C GLU A 96 2.64 -3.67 -11.13
N GLU A 97 1.65 -4.57 -11.02
CA GLU A 97 0.72 -4.85 -12.11
C GLU A 97 -0.16 -3.64 -12.45
N ALA A 98 -0.64 -2.90 -11.44
CA ALA A 98 -1.39 -1.67 -11.67
C ALA A 98 -0.56 -0.61 -12.41
N ILE A 99 0.72 -0.45 -12.02
CA ILE A 99 1.66 0.45 -12.69
C ILE A 99 1.90 0.01 -14.16
N ALA A 100 2.11 -1.28 -14.37
CA ALA A 100 2.29 -1.85 -15.70
C ALA A 100 1.05 -1.65 -16.59
N CYS A 101 -0.16 -1.70 -15.99
CA CYS A 101 -1.43 -1.43 -16.64
C CYS A 101 -1.81 0.07 -16.69
N SER A 102 -0.91 1.00 -16.44
CA SER A 102 -1.02 2.47 -16.62
C SER A 102 -1.29 3.32 -15.38
N THR A 103 -1.49 2.75 -14.20
CA THR A 103 -1.66 3.55 -12.97
C THR A 103 -0.40 4.38 -12.69
N LYS A 104 -0.58 5.61 -12.24
CA LYS A 104 0.49 6.58 -11.95
C LYS A 104 0.47 7.05 -10.49
N GLU A 105 -0.70 7.10 -9.87
CA GLU A 105 -0.88 7.53 -8.50
C GLU A 105 -1.63 6.43 -7.74
N ILE A 106 -1.04 5.94 -6.65
CA ILE A 106 -1.64 4.93 -5.77
C ILE A 106 -1.75 5.56 -4.38
N LEU A 107 -2.96 5.61 -3.84
CA LEU A 107 -3.26 5.95 -2.46
C LEU A 107 -3.56 4.66 -1.70
N ILE A 108 -2.93 4.47 -0.56
CA ILE A 108 -3.25 3.39 0.37
C ILE A 108 -4.14 3.98 1.47
N LEU A 109 -5.32 3.40 1.67
CA LEU A 109 -6.27 3.80 2.70
C LEU A 109 -6.59 2.61 3.59
N GLY A 110 -6.26 2.72 4.86
CA GLY A 110 -6.43 1.65 5.84
C GLY A 110 -6.72 2.18 7.23
N THR A 111 -6.82 1.27 8.18
CA THR A 111 -6.93 1.54 9.60
C THR A 111 -5.72 0.94 10.32
N ALA A 112 -5.30 1.54 11.42
CA ALA A 112 -4.20 1.07 12.24
C ALA A 112 -4.52 1.29 13.72
N GLY A 113 -3.89 0.51 14.60
CA GLY A 113 -3.79 0.86 16.02
C GLY A 113 -2.79 2.00 16.22
N THR A 114 -2.91 2.74 17.29
CA THR A 114 -1.92 3.75 17.68
C THR A 114 -1.06 3.27 18.84
N MET A 115 0.21 3.64 18.80
CA MET A 115 1.13 3.53 19.93
C MET A 115 1.34 4.87 20.63
N SER A 116 0.75 5.95 20.09
CA SER A 116 0.86 7.30 20.65
C SER A 116 -0.30 7.59 21.60
N ASP A 117 0.01 8.08 22.78
CA ASP A 117 -0.98 8.47 23.80
C ASP A 117 -1.69 9.81 23.45
N SER A 118 -1.22 10.51 22.41
CA SER A 118 -1.82 11.77 21.91
C SER A 118 -2.85 11.58 20.79
N LEU A 119 -3.09 10.34 20.37
CA LEU A 119 -4.03 10.02 19.30
C LEU A 119 -5.24 9.26 19.84
N GLU A 120 -6.41 9.62 19.33
CA GLU A 120 -7.68 9.00 19.68
C GLU A 120 -8.27 8.18 18.53
N ILE A 121 -9.25 7.33 18.85
CA ILE A 121 -10.02 6.60 17.82
C ILE A 121 -10.72 7.63 16.93
N SER A 122 -10.63 7.45 15.63
CA SER A 122 -11.12 8.31 14.55
C SER A 122 -10.17 9.42 14.12
N ASP A 123 -9.01 9.56 14.74
CA ASP A 123 -8.00 10.46 14.20
C ASP A 123 -7.54 10.03 12.82
N VAL A 124 -7.27 11.01 11.98
CA VAL A 124 -6.80 10.78 10.61
C VAL A 124 -5.31 11.06 10.55
N ILE A 125 -4.56 10.05 10.10
CA ILE A 125 -3.11 10.13 9.99
C ILE A 125 -2.72 10.22 8.52
N LEU A 126 -2.02 11.29 8.14
CA LEU A 126 -1.34 11.37 6.86
C LEU A 126 0.08 10.84 7.03
N CYS A 127 0.31 9.64 6.49
CA CYS A 127 1.58 8.95 6.63
C CYS A 127 2.70 9.72 5.93
N ASP A 128 3.76 10.07 6.66
CA ASP A 128 4.95 10.76 6.16
C ASP A 128 6.16 9.84 5.97
N ARG A 129 6.13 8.66 6.59
CA ARG A 129 7.11 7.58 6.45
C ARG A 129 6.55 6.27 6.99
N ALA A 130 7.15 5.17 6.57
CA ALA A 130 6.84 3.84 7.07
C ALA A 130 8.11 3.16 7.61
N ILE A 131 7.98 2.44 8.73
CA ILE A 131 9.00 1.53 9.22
C ILE A 131 8.97 0.28 8.34
N ARG A 132 10.14 -0.14 7.86
CA ARG A 132 10.33 -1.27 6.97
C ARG A 132 10.63 -2.53 7.77
N ASP A 133 9.60 -3.09 8.38
CA ASP A 133 9.69 -4.30 9.21
C ASP A 133 9.00 -5.52 8.56
N GLU A 134 8.74 -5.41 7.27
CA GLU A 134 8.24 -6.44 6.38
C GLU A 134 9.33 -6.85 5.37
N GLY A 135 9.20 -8.04 4.78
CA GLY A 135 10.23 -8.58 3.90
C GLY A 135 10.29 -7.96 2.50
N VAL A 136 9.16 -7.50 1.97
CA VAL A 136 8.97 -7.18 0.54
C VAL A 136 9.76 -5.95 0.11
N SER A 137 9.68 -4.84 0.85
CA SER A 137 10.31 -3.58 0.46
C SER A 137 11.84 -3.68 0.33
N HIS A 138 12.47 -4.62 1.04
CA HIS A 138 13.91 -4.87 0.96
C HIS A 138 14.35 -5.47 -0.38
N HIS A 139 13.43 -6.03 -1.18
CA HIS A 139 13.72 -6.46 -2.54
C HIS A 139 13.75 -5.30 -3.54
N TYR A 140 13.12 -4.17 -3.22
CA TYR A 140 12.94 -3.03 -4.12
C TYR A 140 13.92 -1.88 -3.86
N LEU A 141 14.31 -1.69 -2.61
CA LEU A 141 15.15 -0.56 -2.19
C LEU A 141 16.31 -1.04 -1.31
N LYS A 142 17.41 -0.28 -1.33
CA LYS A 142 18.50 -0.48 -0.37
C LYS A 142 17.94 -0.55 1.04
N SER A 143 18.47 -1.45 1.87
CA SER A 143 18.06 -1.61 3.25
C SER A 143 18.18 -0.30 4.04
N SER A 144 17.14 0.06 4.75
CA SER A 144 17.03 1.22 5.62
C SER A 144 15.88 1.01 6.60
N LYS A 145 15.88 1.72 7.73
CA LYS A 145 14.78 1.64 8.73
C LYS A 145 13.47 2.18 8.19
N TYR A 146 13.51 3.19 7.33
CA TYR A 146 12.34 3.92 6.86
C TYR A 146 12.26 4.01 5.35
N VAL A 147 11.04 4.13 4.84
CA VAL A 147 10.72 4.57 3.49
C VAL A 147 9.73 5.73 3.57
N LYS A 148 9.75 6.63 2.58
CA LYS A 148 8.85 7.79 2.51
C LYS A 148 7.89 7.64 1.33
N PRO A 149 6.65 8.12 1.45
CA PRO A 149 5.73 8.22 0.32
C PRO A 149 6.20 9.30 -0.68
N ASP A 150 5.57 9.35 -1.85
CA ASP A 150 5.80 10.42 -2.82
C ASP A 150 5.44 11.79 -2.21
N LYS A 151 6.43 12.69 -2.18
CA LYS A 151 6.30 14.01 -1.54
C LYS A 151 5.22 14.87 -2.20
N SER A 152 5.11 14.80 -3.54
CA SER A 152 4.15 15.61 -4.30
C SER A 152 2.72 15.14 -4.03
N LEU A 153 2.49 13.83 -4.07
CA LEU A 153 1.17 13.25 -3.81
C LEU A 153 0.75 13.49 -2.35
N THR A 154 1.66 13.31 -1.39
CA THR A 154 1.40 13.59 0.04
C THR A 154 1.00 15.05 0.25
N LYS A 155 1.72 16.01 -0.37
CA LYS A 155 1.37 17.43 -0.30
C LYS A 155 0.00 17.72 -0.91
N LYS A 156 -0.30 17.15 -2.08
CA LYS A 156 -1.62 17.29 -2.73
C LYS A 156 -2.74 16.75 -1.85
N LEU A 157 -2.53 15.59 -1.22
CA LEU A 157 -3.51 14.96 -0.34
C LEU A 157 -3.76 15.81 0.90
N GLY A 158 -2.71 16.25 1.60
CA GLY A 158 -2.82 17.13 2.77
C GLY A 158 -3.58 18.42 2.43
N ALA A 159 -3.25 19.08 1.32
CA ALA A 159 -3.97 20.27 0.87
C ALA A 159 -5.44 20.00 0.55
N ALA A 160 -5.77 18.83 -0.01
CA ALA A 160 -7.15 18.43 -0.28
C ALA A 160 -7.92 18.19 1.02
N MET A 161 -7.32 17.52 2.01
CA MET A 161 -7.91 17.29 3.33
C MET A 161 -8.17 18.61 4.06
N THR A 162 -7.22 19.54 4.06
CA THR A 162 -7.39 20.86 4.64
C THR A 162 -8.55 21.62 4.00
N ARG A 163 -8.65 21.65 2.67
CA ARG A 163 -9.78 22.27 1.96
C ARG A 163 -11.14 21.63 2.28
N ALA A 164 -11.14 20.33 2.56
CA ALA A 164 -12.34 19.60 2.96
C ALA A 164 -12.67 19.72 4.46
N GLY A 165 -11.90 20.50 5.23
CA GLY A 165 -12.10 20.64 6.67
C GLY A 165 -11.72 19.40 7.48
N ILE A 166 -11.00 18.45 6.89
CA ILE A 166 -10.57 17.22 7.55
C ILE A 166 -9.30 17.52 8.35
N LYS A 167 -9.41 17.40 9.68
CA LYS A 167 -8.25 17.47 10.57
C LYS A 167 -7.42 16.20 10.39
N PHE A 168 -6.11 16.34 10.35
CA PHE A 168 -5.17 15.23 10.30
C PHE A 168 -3.85 15.60 10.96
N VAL A 169 -3.10 14.60 11.35
CA VAL A 169 -1.72 14.74 11.81
C VAL A 169 -0.79 13.92 10.92
N PHE A 170 0.47 14.33 10.83
CA PHE A 170 1.49 13.49 10.19
C PHE A 170 1.93 12.40 11.16
N GLY A 171 2.19 11.21 10.64
CA GLY A 171 2.62 10.09 11.46
C GLY A 171 3.39 9.03 10.70
N THR A 172 4.16 8.26 11.46
CA THR A 172 4.90 7.09 10.97
C THR A 172 4.02 5.86 11.09
N THR A 173 3.88 5.08 10.02
CA THR A 173 3.24 3.78 10.09
C THR A 173 4.26 2.66 10.27
N TRP A 174 3.82 1.57 10.87
CA TRP A 174 4.59 0.34 11.03
C TRP A 174 3.76 -0.84 10.56
N THR A 175 4.38 -1.75 9.83
CA THR A 175 3.79 -3.00 9.36
C THR A 175 4.77 -4.12 9.62
N ILE A 176 4.29 -5.21 10.21
CA ILE A 176 5.04 -6.43 10.50
C ILE A 176 4.41 -7.61 9.74
N ASP A 177 5.24 -8.54 9.27
CA ASP A 177 4.77 -9.75 8.58
C ASP A 177 4.24 -10.83 9.56
N ALA A 178 4.58 -10.73 10.85
CA ALA A 178 4.22 -11.69 11.87
C ALA A 178 3.49 -11.03 13.07
N PRO A 179 2.21 -10.66 12.94
CA PRO A 179 1.51 -9.85 13.95
C PRO A 179 1.42 -10.50 15.35
N TYR A 180 1.48 -11.82 15.41
CA TYR A 180 1.52 -12.54 16.71
C TYR A 180 2.91 -12.58 17.37
N MET A 181 3.92 -12.01 16.71
CA MET A 181 5.28 -11.87 17.23
C MET A 181 5.62 -10.45 17.70
N GLU A 182 4.65 -9.54 17.71
CA GLU A 182 4.81 -8.21 18.29
C GLU A 182 5.08 -8.32 19.79
N THR A 183 6.18 -7.72 20.26
CA THR A 183 6.59 -7.75 21.67
C THR A 183 6.45 -6.38 22.33
N LYS A 184 6.38 -6.36 23.68
CA LYS A 184 6.34 -5.10 24.45
C LYS A 184 7.60 -4.28 24.23
N GLU A 185 8.77 -4.93 24.17
CA GLU A 185 10.07 -4.31 23.93
C GLU A 185 10.11 -3.62 22.56
N GLU A 186 9.56 -4.28 21.55
CA GLU A 186 9.48 -3.76 20.21
C GLU A 186 8.56 -2.54 20.15
N ILE A 187 7.36 -2.63 20.70
CA ILE A 187 6.41 -1.50 20.81
C ILE A 187 7.06 -0.32 21.53
N CYS A 188 7.72 -0.54 22.67
CA CYS A 188 8.44 0.52 23.39
C CYS A 188 9.54 1.16 22.54
N SER A 189 10.27 0.39 21.75
CA SER A 189 11.32 0.90 20.87
C SER A 189 10.79 1.74 19.69
N ARG A 190 9.49 1.60 19.35
CA ARG A 190 8.83 2.34 18.27
C ARG A 190 8.11 3.61 18.76
N LYS A 191 7.85 3.76 20.08
CA LYS A 191 7.22 4.96 20.67
C LYS A 191 8.13 6.20 20.65
N ASN A 192 9.45 6.02 20.54
CA ASN A 192 10.48 7.04 20.48
C ASN A 192 10.95 7.25 19.02
#